data_5bef9f41b9867747d5da66e40d5f1321
#
_entry.id   5bef9f41b9867747d5da66e40d5f1321
#
_cell.length_a   1.000
_cell.length_b   1.000
_cell.length_c   1.000
_cell.angle_alpha   90.00
_cell.angle_beta   90.00
_cell.angle_gamma   90.00
#
_symmetry.space_group_name_H-M   'P 1'
#
loop_
_entity.id
_entity.type
_entity.pdbx_description
1 polymer ?
#
loop_
_entity_poly.entity_id
_entity_poly.type
_entity_poly.pdbx_seq_one_letter_code
_entity_poly.pdbx_strand_id
1 'polypeptide(L)'
;MNLLIAKQTKESKKLILGNLNAKRDWGYAEDYVEGMYMMMQHGKPDDYVLATGKSYSVKDFCKLAFEEVNLDWKKYVEIDKKFFRPSEVDYLIGDSLKAKKILKWKHKVKFSDLVKLMVHSDLKKLKDK
;
A
#
# COMPACT_ATOMS: atom_id res chain seq x y z
N MET A 1 -4.57 7.88 6.42
CA MET A 1 -3.88 9.08 5.91
C MET A 1 -4.37 10.38 6.54
N ASN A 2 -5.65 10.52 6.89
CA ASN A 2 -6.20 11.73 7.58
C ASN A 2 -5.54 12.07 8.94
N LEU A 3 -4.74 11.18 9.52
CA LEU A 3 -4.16 11.36 10.84
C LEU A 3 -2.91 12.25 10.86
N LEU A 4 -2.17 12.30 9.76
CA LEU A 4 -1.07 13.25 9.59
C LEU A 4 -1.61 14.68 9.48
N ILE A 5 -2.80 14.82 8.86
CA ILE A 5 -3.57 16.06 8.82
C ILE A 5 -3.95 16.47 10.25
N ALA A 6 -4.46 15.54 11.06
CA ALA A 6 -4.89 15.80 12.42
C ALA A 6 -3.76 16.34 13.34
N LYS A 7 -2.52 15.87 13.16
CA LYS A 7 -1.39 16.39 13.96
C LYS A 7 -1.00 17.81 13.58
N GLN A 8 -1.04 18.18 12.29
CA GLN A 8 -0.73 19.55 11.84
C GLN A 8 -1.84 20.54 12.17
N THR A 9 -3.11 20.08 12.17
CA THR A 9 -4.28 20.93 12.45
C THR A 9 -4.67 20.95 13.94
N LYS A 10 -3.89 20.31 14.84
CA LYS A 10 -4.22 20.12 16.28
C LYS A 10 -5.53 19.36 16.54
N GLU A 11 -6.11 18.73 15.55
CA GLU A 11 -7.28 17.86 15.71
C GLU A 11 -6.82 16.47 16.17
N SER A 12 -7.08 16.13 17.42
CA SER A 12 -6.74 14.83 18.02
C SER A 12 -7.75 13.74 17.62
N LYS A 13 -7.98 13.52 16.33
CA LYS A 13 -8.87 12.46 15.88
C LYS A 13 -8.12 11.14 15.76
N LYS A 14 -8.77 10.05 16.20
CA LYS A 14 -8.28 8.69 16.03
C LYS A 14 -8.50 8.23 14.58
N LEU A 15 -7.57 7.43 14.08
CA LEU A 15 -7.74 6.69 12.83
C LEU A 15 -8.47 5.39 13.13
N ILE A 16 -9.72 5.30 12.71
CA ILE A 16 -10.53 4.10 12.93
C ILE A 16 -10.38 3.18 11.73
N LEU A 17 -9.94 1.95 11.96
CA LEU A 17 -9.70 0.94 10.95
C LEU A 17 -10.46 -0.35 11.27
N GLY A 18 -10.58 -1.23 10.28
CA GLY A 18 -11.12 -2.59 10.44
C GLY A 18 -10.03 -3.59 10.80
N ASN A 19 -9.96 -4.69 10.03
CA ASN A 19 -9.04 -5.80 10.29
C ASN A 19 -7.58 -5.42 9.99
N LEU A 20 -6.79 -5.19 11.03
CA LEU A 20 -5.37 -4.88 10.91
C LEU A 20 -4.51 -6.08 10.50
N ASN A 21 -5.01 -7.31 10.65
CA ASN A 21 -4.27 -8.53 10.35
C ASN A 21 -4.43 -8.96 8.88
N ALA A 22 -5.37 -8.39 8.14
CA ALA A 22 -5.56 -8.67 6.72
C ALA A 22 -4.28 -8.34 5.94
N LYS A 23 -3.79 -9.33 5.18
CA LYS A 23 -2.55 -9.21 4.40
C LYS A 23 -2.84 -8.99 2.93
N ARG A 24 -2.07 -8.11 2.32
CA ARG A 24 -2.20 -7.76 0.89
C ARG A 24 -0.81 -7.66 0.25
N ASP A 25 -0.77 -7.94 -1.04
CA ASP A 25 0.39 -7.66 -1.88
C ASP A 25 0.33 -6.16 -2.28
N TRP A 26 1.15 -5.36 -1.62
CA TRP A 26 1.20 -3.91 -1.80
C TRP A 26 2.25 -3.56 -2.84
N GLY A 27 1.84 -2.87 -3.91
CA GLY A 27 2.76 -2.45 -4.95
C GLY A 27 2.56 -1.00 -5.38
N TYR A 28 3.56 -0.44 -6.03
CA TYR A 28 3.56 0.93 -6.51
C TYR A 28 2.86 1.03 -7.87
N ALA A 29 1.93 1.98 -8.00
CA ALA A 29 1.08 2.09 -9.18
C ALA A 29 1.88 2.28 -10.48
N GLU A 30 2.97 3.07 -10.46
CA GLU A 30 3.79 3.29 -11.66
C GLU A 30 4.48 2.01 -12.14
N ASP A 31 4.92 1.14 -11.22
CA ASP A 31 5.47 -0.17 -11.61
C ASP A 31 4.44 -1.01 -12.37
N TYR A 32 3.17 -0.94 -11.97
CA TYR A 32 2.09 -1.66 -12.65
C TYR A 32 1.72 -1.03 -14.00
N VAL A 33 1.70 0.28 -14.10
CA VAL A 33 1.49 0.99 -15.37
C VAL A 33 2.59 0.65 -16.38
N GLU A 34 3.85 0.58 -15.93
CA GLU A 34 4.97 0.10 -16.77
C GLU A 34 4.72 -1.32 -17.26
N GLY A 35 4.24 -2.22 -16.39
CA GLY A 35 3.88 -3.59 -16.77
C GLY A 35 2.76 -3.64 -17.81
N MET A 36 1.72 -2.82 -17.65
CA MET A 36 0.63 -2.68 -18.62
C MET A 36 1.16 -2.21 -19.99
N TYR A 37 2.05 -1.23 -20.00
CA TYR A 37 2.70 -0.77 -21.22
C TYR A 37 3.50 -1.89 -21.89
N MET A 38 4.28 -2.67 -21.13
CA MET A 38 5.02 -3.82 -21.65
C MET A 38 4.11 -4.87 -22.26
N MET A 39 2.93 -5.13 -21.66
CA MET A 39 1.92 -6.03 -22.24
C MET A 39 1.45 -5.55 -23.61
N MET A 40 1.20 -4.27 -23.79
CA MET A 40 0.77 -3.69 -25.07
C MET A 40 1.86 -3.75 -26.14
N GLN A 41 3.13 -3.70 -25.75
CA GLN A 41 4.27 -3.81 -26.68
C GLN A 41 4.60 -5.27 -27.02
N HIS A 42 4.06 -6.23 -26.27
CA HIS A 42 4.30 -7.65 -26.53
C HIS A 42 3.49 -8.13 -27.71
N GLY A 43 4.14 -8.71 -28.72
CA GLY A 43 3.53 -9.05 -30.00
C GLY A 43 2.45 -10.15 -29.97
N LYS A 44 2.21 -10.79 -28.82
CA LYS A 44 1.15 -11.81 -28.63
C LYS A 44 0.29 -11.43 -27.43
N PRO A 45 -1.05 -11.33 -27.60
CA PRO A 45 -1.97 -11.14 -26.49
C PRO A 45 -1.90 -12.32 -25.52
N ASP A 46 -1.85 -12.02 -24.22
CA ASP A 46 -1.82 -13.04 -23.16
C ASP A 46 -2.20 -12.41 -21.81
N ASP A 47 -2.54 -13.25 -20.83
CA ASP A 47 -2.89 -12.82 -19.47
C ASP A 47 -1.65 -12.81 -18.56
N TYR A 48 -1.46 -11.74 -17.82
CA TYR A 48 -0.33 -11.58 -16.90
C TYR A 48 -0.81 -11.12 -15.52
N VAL A 49 -0.19 -11.67 -14.48
CA VAL A 49 -0.32 -11.18 -13.11
C VAL A 49 0.85 -10.24 -12.82
N LEU A 50 0.53 -8.99 -12.42
CA LEU A 50 1.51 -8.04 -11.92
C LEU A 50 1.37 -7.99 -10.40
N ALA A 51 2.40 -8.39 -9.69
CA ALA A 51 2.41 -8.47 -8.23
C ALA A 51 3.84 -8.38 -7.70
N THR A 52 3.99 -7.96 -6.44
CA THR A 52 5.31 -7.92 -5.80
C THR A 52 5.79 -9.29 -5.34
N GLY A 53 4.86 -10.22 -5.10
CA GLY A 53 5.13 -11.55 -4.56
C GLY A 53 5.43 -11.52 -3.06
N LYS A 54 5.07 -10.42 -2.37
CA LYS A 54 5.20 -10.28 -0.92
C LYS A 54 3.92 -9.71 -0.33
N SER A 55 3.52 -10.27 0.81
CA SER A 55 2.30 -9.85 1.48
C SER A 55 2.61 -9.24 2.84
N TYR A 56 2.02 -8.09 3.13
CA TYR A 56 2.15 -7.35 4.38
C TYR A 56 0.77 -7.04 4.96
N SER A 57 0.67 -6.96 6.27
CA SER A 57 -0.58 -6.63 6.95
C SER A 57 -0.85 -5.12 6.92
N VAL A 58 -2.13 -4.76 7.13
CA VAL A 58 -2.52 -3.36 7.37
C VAL A 58 -1.79 -2.80 8.60
N LYS A 59 -1.54 -3.64 9.62
CA LYS A 59 -0.76 -3.29 10.80
C LYS A 59 0.67 -2.92 10.45
N ASP A 60 1.34 -3.67 9.56
CA ASP A 60 2.71 -3.37 9.12
C ASP A 60 2.75 -2.03 8.38
N PHE A 61 1.73 -1.77 7.55
CA PHE A 61 1.59 -0.47 6.86
C PHE A 61 1.45 0.68 7.86
N CYS A 62 0.54 0.55 8.84
CA CYS A 62 0.35 1.57 9.88
C CYS A 62 1.64 1.81 10.64
N LYS A 63 2.31 0.75 11.10
CA LYS A 63 3.56 0.85 11.84
C LYS A 63 4.59 1.68 11.08
N LEU A 64 4.91 1.31 9.84
CA LEU A 64 5.90 2.01 9.02
C LEU A 64 5.49 3.47 8.72
N ALA A 65 4.20 3.72 8.43
CA ALA A 65 3.73 5.07 8.14
C ALA A 65 3.82 6.01 9.33
N PHE A 66 3.54 5.52 10.53
CA PHE A 66 3.65 6.31 11.76
C PHE A 66 5.11 6.49 12.21
N GLU A 67 5.95 5.46 12.04
CA GLU A 67 7.39 5.55 12.30
C GLU A 67 8.06 6.63 11.43
N GLU A 68 7.67 6.76 10.15
CA GLU A 68 8.21 7.76 9.23
C GLU A 68 7.98 9.20 9.70
N VAL A 69 7.01 9.43 10.57
CA VAL A 69 6.69 10.74 11.15
C VAL A 69 6.94 10.81 12.66
N ASN A 70 7.73 9.89 13.19
CA ASN A 70 8.08 9.80 14.61
C ASN A 70 6.86 9.73 15.54
N LEU A 71 5.82 8.97 15.17
CA LEU A 71 4.62 8.74 15.95
C LEU A 71 4.47 7.26 16.33
N ASP A 72 3.92 7.00 17.50
CA ASP A 72 3.49 5.66 17.91
C ASP A 72 2.08 5.39 17.38
N TRP A 73 1.95 4.51 16.39
CA TRP A 73 0.67 4.15 15.77
C TRP A 73 -0.38 3.66 16.77
N LYS A 74 0.03 2.99 17.86
CA LYS A 74 -0.88 2.46 18.88
C LYS A 74 -1.68 3.56 19.59
N LYS A 75 -1.13 4.77 19.68
CA LYS A 75 -1.79 5.92 20.30
C LYS A 75 -2.89 6.53 19.43
N TYR A 76 -2.85 6.27 18.14
CA TYR A 76 -3.72 6.95 17.16
C TYR A 76 -4.66 6.02 16.40
N VAL A 77 -4.36 4.73 16.32
CA VAL A 77 -5.18 3.76 15.60
C VAL A 77 -6.12 3.05 16.55
N GLU A 78 -7.40 3.01 16.20
CA GLU A 78 -8.45 2.25 16.87
C GLU A 78 -9.09 1.28 15.90
N ILE A 79 -9.53 0.12 16.41
CA ILE A 79 -10.20 -0.92 15.62
C ILE A 79 -11.70 -0.83 15.91
N ASP A 80 -12.52 -0.74 14.84
CA ASP A 80 -13.96 -0.84 14.95
C ASP A 80 -14.46 -2.00 14.08
N LYS A 81 -15.18 -2.93 14.71
CA LYS A 81 -15.73 -4.14 14.05
C LYS A 81 -16.69 -3.83 12.91
N LYS A 82 -17.34 -2.69 12.89
CA LYS A 82 -18.23 -2.28 11.80
C LYS A 82 -17.52 -2.10 10.46
N PHE A 83 -16.19 -1.90 10.47
CA PHE A 83 -15.37 -1.82 9.27
C PHE A 83 -14.77 -3.17 8.85
N PHE A 84 -15.10 -4.25 9.54
CA PHE A 84 -14.76 -5.60 9.09
C PHE A 84 -15.67 -5.99 7.92
N ARG A 85 -15.08 -6.51 6.87
CA ARG A 85 -15.83 -7.01 5.73
C ARG A 85 -16.36 -8.42 6.05
N PRO A 86 -17.65 -8.75 5.80
CA PRO A 86 -18.20 -10.06 6.12
C PRO A 86 -17.48 -11.23 5.44
N SER A 87 -16.92 -11.01 4.25
CA SER A 87 -16.17 -12.01 3.46
C SER A 87 -14.76 -11.49 3.14
N GLU A 88 -14.00 -11.16 4.18
CA GLU A 88 -12.64 -10.68 3.96
C GLU A 88 -11.70 -11.83 3.67
N VAL A 89 -10.91 -11.70 2.61
CA VAL A 89 -9.79 -12.60 2.35
C VAL A 89 -8.64 -12.18 3.23
N ASP A 90 -8.26 -13.01 4.19
CA ASP A 90 -7.22 -12.68 5.16
C ASP A 90 -5.82 -12.54 4.53
N TYR A 91 -5.59 -13.25 3.44
CA TYR A 91 -4.28 -13.31 2.79
C TYR A 91 -4.41 -13.25 1.28
N LEU A 92 -3.81 -12.24 0.67
CA LEU A 92 -3.68 -12.10 -0.78
C LEU A 92 -2.21 -11.90 -1.16
N ILE A 93 -1.74 -12.70 -2.11
CA ILE A 93 -0.41 -12.59 -2.71
C ILE A 93 -0.51 -12.97 -4.18
N GLY A 94 0.18 -12.24 -5.04
CA GLY A 94 0.22 -12.55 -6.47
C GLY A 94 1.51 -13.25 -6.87
N ASP A 95 1.43 -14.12 -7.89
CA ASP A 95 2.59 -14.69 -8.55
C ASP A 95 2.81 -14.03 -9.91
N SER A 96 3.88 -13.28 -10.03
CA SER A 96 4.28 -12.57 -11.25
C SER A 96 5.36 -13.27 -12.07
N LEU A 97 5.60 -14.58 -11.85
CA LEU A 97 6.66 -15.33 -12.56
C LEU A 97 6.52 -15.29 -14.07
N LYS A 98 5.30 -15.38 -14.59
CA LYS A 98 5.03 -15.29 -16.04
C LYS A 98 5.44 -13.91 -16.59
N ALA A 99 5.01 -12.82 -15.94
CA ALA A 99 5.38 -11.46 -16.33
C ALA A 99 6.90 -11.25 -16.28
N LYS A 100 7.56 -11.77 -15.25
CA LYS A 100 9.03 -11.71 -15.12
C LYS A 100 9.73 -12.45 -16.25
N LYS A 101 9.27 -13.64 -16.61
CA LYS A 101 9.91 -14.47 -17.66
C LYS A 101 9.68 -13.92 -19.06
N ILE A 102 8.46 -13.53 -19.38
CA ILE A 102 8.05 -13.15 -20.74
C ILE A 102 8.28 -11.67 -20.99
N LEU A 103 7.73 -10.80 -20.16
CA LEU A 103 7.82 -9.35 -20.30
C LEU A 103 9.12 -8.76 -19.71
N LYS A 104 9.89 -9.54 -18.95
CA LYS A 104 11.04 -9.05 -18.15
C LYS A 104 10.63 -8.01 -17.11
N TRP A 105 9.33 -7.91 -16.81
CA TRP A 105 8.80 -6.98 -15.81
C TRP A 105 9.15 -7.41 -14.40
N LYS A 106 9.49 -6.44 -13.57
CA LYS A 106 9.64 -6.61 -12.11
C LYS A 106 9.30 -5.29 -11.42
N HIS A 107 8.68 -5.36 -10.25
CA HIS A 107 8.49 -4.17 -9.42
C HIS A 107 9.85 -3.60 -8.97
N LYS A 108 9.95 -2.28 -8.90
CA LYS A 108 11.16 -1.53 -8.53
C LYS A 108 11.09 -1.04 -7.08
N VAL A 109 9.88 -0.62 -6.66
CA VAL A 109 9.63 -0.04 -5.34
C VAL A 109 9.31 -1.12 -4.33
N LYS A 110 10.06 -1.16 -3.22
CA LYS A 110 9.80 -2.05 -2.09
C LYS A 110 8.68 -1.51 -1.22
N PHE A 111 8.06 -2.37 -0.41
CA PHE A 111 6.96 -2.00 0.48
C PHE A 111 7.31 -0.83 1.43
N SER A 112 8.49 -0.86 2.06
CA SER A 112 8.94 0.22 2.94
C SER A 112 9.05 1.56 2.21
N ASP A 113 9.58 1.53 0.99
CA ASP A 113 9.79 2.73 0.17
C ASP A 113 8.44 3.27 -0.36
N LEU A 114 7.50 2.37 -0.71
CA LEU A 114 6.14 2.74 -1.05
C LEU A 114 5.45 3.50 0.09
N VAL A 115 5.53 2.97 1.32
CA VAL A 115 4.94 3.64 2.48
C VAL A 115 5.54 5.03 2.69
N LYS A 116 6.87 5.17 2.59
CA LYS A 116 7.56 6.47 2.67
C LYS A 116 7.10 7.45 1.60
N LEU A 117 7.07 7.01 0.34
CA LEU A 117 6.59 7.83 -0.78
C LEU A 117 5.17 8.36 -0.55
N MET A 118 4.26 7.50 -0.07
CA MET A 118 2.89 7.88 0.22
C MET A 118 2.82 8.90 1.36
N VAL A 119 3.55 8.68 2.45
CA VAL A 119 3.58 9.59 3.60
C VAL A 119 4.13 10.96 3.19
N HIS A 120 5.27 11.00 2.47
CA HIS A 120 5.90 12.24 2.03
C HIS A 120 5.03 13.01 1.04
N SER A 121 4.38 12.32 0.09
CA SER A 121 3.44 12.95 -0.84
C SER A 121 2.29 13.65 -0.12
N ASP A 122 1.71 12.98 0.88
CA ASP A 122 0.61 13.56 1.65
C ASP A 122 1.06 14.73 2.54
N LEU A 123 2.25 14.63 3.16
CA LEU A 123 2.83 15.74 3.92
C LEU A 123 3.10 16.96 3.05
N LYS A 124 3.58 16.77 1.82
CA LYS A 124 3.79 17.87 0.85
C LYS A 124 2.47 18.57 0.53
N LYS A 125 1.44 17.79 0.15
CA LYS A 125 0.10 18.35 -0.14
C LYS A 125 -0.53 19.13 1.02
N LEU A 126 -0.12 18.83 2.25
CA LEU A 126 -0.60 19.55 3.44
C LEU A 126 0.14 20.86 3.69
N LYS A 127 1.41 20.93 3.29
CA LYS A 127 2.20 22.17 3.41
C LYS A 127 1.84 23.18 2.33
N ASP A 128 1.35 22.69 1.18
CA ASP A 128 0.99 23.52 0.02
C ASP A 128 -0.45 24.07 0.12
N LYS A 129 -1.18 23.77 1.21
CA LYS A 129 -2.51 24.31 1.57
C LYS A 129 -2.39 25.38 2.65
#